data_8f911e831e703c645cea4333f652c811
#
_entry.id   8f911e831e703c645cea4333f652c811
#
_cell.length_a   1.000
_cell.length_b   1.000
_cell.length_c   1.000
_cell.angle_alpha   90.00
_cell.angle_beta   90.00
_cell.angle_gamma   90.00
#
_symmetry.space_group_name_H-M   'P 1'
#
loop_
_entity.id
_entity.type
_entity.pdbx_description
1 polymer ?
#
loop_
_entity_poly.entity_id
_entity_poly.type
_entity_poly.pdbx_seq_one_letter_code
_entity_poly.pdbx_strand_id
1 'polypeptide(L)'
;MNSAPTAPSSPTLVRYQQQLDALCAATLRALSGQAQLLFRGRQLYRGDRRLPSFAPHLHPQTQTDDARSFRGAADGVALRLRYSDSALHQGLQPALSLARMVFDLLEQFRCAALVPDHWPGVRSNMLHRFEAWSLAFVRARLHESAQGILLLTVAQICHSRVTAEPVNESLTDLIEATRFGLAPRIGSALAGLRRSRASQADYAVHALHIATTVAALVASEKEARIVARQDAPDEEDEDAWLQLWVDFESSEDGGFAVAEAGRESSDAAFAPYRAFTTAYDKEFMASSLVRAEQLQSLRDNLDQHIGEAGISVALLARQLQALLAQPHHDDWDSGQEEGRIDGRRLAQLIASPTERRLFRTEHQEPLADCAVGFLVDCSGSMKQHMPALSVMIDLLVRAMELAGVSSQVLGYTTGAWNGGRALRDWRKAGKPQDPGRLNELCHIVFKDGETPWRRARRDIAALLKPELFRECIDGEALRWAHQRLEALTAERKILIVFSDGSPMDSATVLANDPHYLDRDLQTAAAQIERARRVTLIGVGVGLDMSPYYQRSVVIDAVNFPIRRSLQDIMQLLA
;
A
#
# COMPACT_ATOMS: atom_id res chain seq x y z
N MET A 1 -25.22 2.82 -35.27
CA MET A 1 -23.83 2.73 -34.80
C MET A 1 -23.77 3.42 -33.44
N ASN A 2 -24.01 2.65 -32.38
CA ASN A 2 -23.90 3.14 -31.00
C ASN A 2 -22.42 2.94 -30.56
N SER A 3 -21.70 4.04 -30.44
CA SER A 3 -20.38 4.06 -29.79
C SER A 3 -20.55 3.74 -28.31
N ALA A 4 -19.98 2.61 -27.88
CA ALA A 4 -19.86 2.29 -26.46
C ALA A 4 -19.12 3.44 -25.72
N PRO A 5 -19.51 3.78 -24.48
CA PRO A 5 -18.80 4.80 -23.72
C PRO A 5 -17.37 4.31 -23.47
N THR A 6 -16.40 5.07 -23.95
CA THR A 6 -14.97 4.88 -23.65
C THR A 6 -14.78 4.92 -22.15
N ALA A 7 -14.17 3.89 -21.57
CA ALA A 7 -13.81 3.85 -20.16
C ALA A 7 -12.98 5.10 -19.80
N PRO A 8 -13.26 5.76 -18.67
CA PRO A 8 -12.54 6.97 -18.28
C PRO A 8 -11.05 6.67 -18.09
N SER A 9 -10.18 7.60 -18.53
CA SER A 9 -8.73 7.46 -18.39
C SER A 9 -8.31 7.42 -16.91
N SER A 10 -7.31 6.63 -16.55
CA SER A 10 -6.85 6.35 -15.18
C SER A 10 -6.68 7.56 -14.25
N PRO A 11 -6.16 8.73 -14.70
CA PRO A 11 -6.07 9.91 -13.83
C PRO A 11 -7.40 10.49 -13.42
N THR A 12 -8.42 10.26 -14.24
CA THR A 12 -9.80 10.65 -13.93
C THR A 12 -10.38 9.75 -12.84
N LEU A 13 -10.03 8.46 -12.85
CA LEU A 13 -10.46 7.50 -11.84
C LEU A 13 -9.83 7.78 -10.47
N VAL A 14 -8.52 8.07 -10.40
CA VAL A 14 -7.84 8.41 -9.13
C VAL A 14 -8.39 9.71 -8.54
N ARG A 15 -8.57 10.74 -9.36
CA ARG A 15 -9.19 12.01 -8.90
C ARG A 15 -10.64 11.81 -8.45
N TYR A 16 -11.39 11.00 -9.18
CA TYR A 16 -12.76 10.64 -8.81
C TYR A 16 -12.78 9.91 -7.46
N GLN A 17 -11.88 8.96 -7.23
CA GLN A 17 -11.75 8.24 -5.98
C GLN A 17 -11.42 9.20 -4.82
N GLN A 18 -10.43 10.07 -4.98
CA GLN A 18 -10.07 11.07 -3.97
C GLN A 18 -11.25 12.01 -3.64
N GLN A 19 -12.01 12.43 -4.64
CA GLN A 19 -13.22 13.22 -4.42
C GLN A 19 -14.28 12.44 -3.64
N LEU A 20 -14.46 11.16 -3.98
CA LEU A 20 -15.39 10.27 -3.32
C LEU A 20 -14.99 10.06 -1.84
N ASP A 21 -13.72 9.83 -1.56
CA ASP A 21 -13.18 9.69 -0.20
C ASP A 21 -13.36 10.98 0.61
N ALA A 22 -13.11 12.13 0.00
CA ALA A 22 -13.34 13.43 0.65
C ALA A 22 -14.81 13.67 0.98
N LEU A 23 -15.73 13.31 0.06
CA LEU A 23 -17.18 13.39 0.27
C LEU A 23 -17.65 12.41 1.37
N CYS A 24 -17.14 11.18 1.37
CA CYS A 24 -17.42 10.20 2.40
C CYS A 24 -16.92 10.67 3.77
N ALA A 25 -15.71 11.24 3.86
CA ALA A 25 -15.17 11.80 5.08
C ALA A 25 -16.01 12.99 5.59
N ALA A 26 -16.46 13.87 4.71
CA ALA A 26 -17.36 14.98 5.07
C ALA A 26 -18.69 14.47 5.64
N THR A 27 -19.24 13.43 5.02
CA THR A 27 -20.47 12.77 5.50
C THR A 27 -20.29 12.14 6.86
N LEU A 28 -19.20 11.40 7.06
CA LEU A 28 -18.87 10.80 8.35
C LEU A 28 -18.82 11.84 9.47
N ARG A 29 -18.13 12.96 9.21
CA ARG A 29 -18.07 14.08 10.19
C ARG A 29 -19.45 14.66 10.49
N ALA A 30 -20.24 14.89 9.46
CA ALA A 30 -21.58 15.48 9.61
C ALA A 30 -22.55 14.57 10.37
N LEU A 31 -22.60 13.26 10.02
CA LEU A 31 -23.54 12.33 10.63
C LEU A 31 -23.10 11.84 12.02
N SER A 32 -21.81 11.63 12.25
CA SER A 32 -21.28 11.19 13.54
C SER A 32 -21.12 12.33 14.54
N GLY A 33 -21.06 13.59 14.10
CA GLY A 33 -20.74 14.75 14.92
C GLY A 33 -19.26 14.85 15.33
N GLN A 34 -18.36 14.07 14.71
CA GLN A 34 -16.95 14.01 15.05
C GLN A 34 -16.10 14.69 13.97
N ALA A 35 -15.60 15.90 14.24
CA ALA A 35 -14.87 16.72 13.26
C ALA A 35 -13.50 16.14 12.84
N GLN A 36 -12.90 15.28 13.66
CA GLN A 36 -11.55 14.77 13.46
C GLN A 36 -11.49 13.49 12.60
N LEU A 37 -12.62 13.08 12.00
CA LEU A 37 -12.66 11.90 11.14
C LEU A 37 -12.14 12.22 9.74
N LEU A 38 -11.23 11.38 9.26
CA LEU A 38 -10.65 11.48 7.92
C LEU A 38 -10.30 10.08 7.40
N PHE A 39 -10.36 9.93 6.08
CA PHE A 39 -9.80 8.75 5.42
C PHE A 39 -8.35 9.02 5.04
N ARG A 40 -7.49 8.04 5.31
CA ARG A 40 -6.16 7.95 4.75
C ARG A 40 -6.10 6.61 4.03
N GLY A 41 -6.17 6.67 2.71
CA GLY A 41 -6.17 5.51 1.83
C GLY A 41 -7.18 4.44 2.24
N ARG A 42 -8.45 4.75 2.30
CA ARG A 42 -9.57 3.87 2.68
C ARG A 42 -9.64 3.45 4.16
N GLN A 43 -8.62 3.69 4.95
CA GLN A 43 -8.68 3.49 6.39
C GLN A 43 -9.25 4.73 7.07
N LEU A 44 -10.10 4.52 8.07
CA LEU A 44 -10.71 5.61 8.82
C LEU A 44 -9.89 5.93 10.06
N TYR A 45 -9.58 7.21 10.24
CA TYR A 45 -8.83 7.74 11.37
C TYR A 45 -9.66 8.77 12.15
N ARG A 46 -9.42 8.81 13.44
CA ARG A 46 -9.87 9.90 14.33
C ARG A 46 -8.63 10.64 14.81
N GLY A 47 -8.35 11.80 14.20
CA GLY A 47 -7.05 12.45 14.34
C GLY A 47 -5.93 11.53 13.82
N ASP A 48 -5.02 11.12 14.70
CA ASP A 48 -3.92 10.22 14.36
C ASP A 48 -4.18 8.75 14.75
N ARG A 49 -5.33 8.45 15.37
CA ARG A 49 -5.67 7.08 15.78
C ARG A 49 -6.51 6.40 14.72
N ARG A 50 -6.02 5.26 14.21
CA ARG A 50 -6.82 4.37 13.36
C ARG A 50 -8.02 3.85 14.12
N LEU A 51 -9.18 3.83 13.46
CA LEU A 51 -10.36 3.16 13.96
C LEU A 51 -10.36 1.70 13.52
N PRO A 52 -10.87 0.78 14.36
CA PRO A 52 -10.94 -0.64 13.99
C PRO A 52 -11.84 -0.83 12.77
N SER A 53 -11.62 -1.91 12.07
CA SER A 53 -12.49 -2.37 11.00
C SER A 53 -13.92 -2.56 11.49
N PHE A 54 -14.87 -2.22 10.63
CA PHE A 54 -16.28 -2.36 10.89
C PHE A 54 -16.82 -3.62 10.20
N ALA A 55 -18.14 -3.82 10.23
CA ALA A 55 -18.77 -4.99 9.64
C ALA A 55 -18.41 -5.18 8.13
N PRO A 56 -18.27 -6.41 7.65
CA PRO A 56 -17.74 -6.72 6.29
C PRO A 56 -18.45 -6.00 5.14
N HIS A 57 -19.77 -5.83 5.22
CA HIS A 57 -20.52 -5.12 4.18
C HIS A 57 -20.23 -3.62 4.10
N LEU A 58 -19.50 -3.03 5.05
CA LEU A 58 -19.11 -1.61 5.02
C LEU A 58 -17.78 -1.35 4.30
N HIS A 59 -17.17 -2.37 3.70
CA HIS A 59 -15.94 -2.26 2.93
C HIS A 59 -16.25 -2.31 1.42
N PRO A 60 -16.46 -1.17 0.74
CA PRO A 60 -16.76 -1.15 -0.70
C PRO A 60 -15.50 -1.42 -1.52
N GLN A 61 -15.66 -2.14 -2.63
CA GLN A 61 -14.59 -2.45 -3.58
C GLN A 61 -14.57 -1.41 -4.70
N THR A 62 -13.39 -0.84 -5.00
CA THR A 62 -13.25 0.24 -6.00
C THR A 62 -13.59 -0.19 -7.42
N GLN A 63 -13.35 -1.46 -7.74
CA GLN A 63 -13.52 -1.95 -9.11
C GLN A 63 -14.97 -2.34 -9.43
N THR A 64 -15.76 -2.69 -8.42
CA THR A 64 -17.09 -3.29 -8.60
C THR A 64 -18.21 -2.45 -8.01
N ASP A 65 -17.91 -1.60 -7.02
CA ASP A 65 -18.91 -0.83 -6.31
C ASP A 65 -19.07 0.60 -6.87
N ASP A 66 -20.29 1.09 -6.88
CA ASP A 66 -20.64 2.44 -7.31
C ASP A 66 -20.51 3.48 -6.18
N ALA A 67 -20.62 4.76 -6.53
CA ALA A 67 -20.56 5.87 -5.57
C ALA A 67 -21.60 5.78 -4.45
N ARG A 68 -22.74 5.15 -4.73
CA ARG A 68 -23.81 4.95 -3.75
C ARG A 68 -23.43 3.88 -2.72
N SER A 69 -22.73 2.84 -3.14
CA SER A 69 -22.15 1.83 -2.22
C SER A 69 -21.12 2.45 -1.28
N PHE A 70 -20.21 3.28 -1.79
CA PHE A 70 -19.25 4.04 -0.96
C PHE A 70 -19.95 4.95 0.03
N ARG A 71 -20.99 5.66 -0.43
CA ARG A 71 -21.79 6.50 0.45
C ARG A 71 -22.51 5.68 1.51
N GLY A 72 -23.12 4.55 1.16
CA GLY A 72 -23.80 3.66 2.10
C GLY A 72 -22.87 3.08 3.16
N ALA A 73 -21.63 2.75 2.78
CA ALA A 73 -20.60 2.34 3.74
C ALA A 73 -20.25 3.47 4.71
N ALA A 74 -20.01 4.69 4.21
CA ALA A 74 -19.74 5.85 5.04
C ALA A 74 -20.90 6.20 5.98
N ASP A 75 -22.13 6.14 5.48
CA ASP A 75 -23.34 6.36 6.28
C ASP A 75 -23.46 5.30 7.40
N GLY A 76 -23.20 4.03 7.11
CA GLY A 76 -23.20 2.94 8.08
C GLY A 76 -22.14 3.09 9.17
N VAL A 77 -20.92 3.44 8.81
CA VAL A 77 -19.84 3.74 9.77
C VAL A 77 -20.17 4.93 10.64
N ALA A 78 -20.72 6.00 10.06
CA ALA A 78 -21.12 7.19 10.82
C ALA A 78 -22.15 6.86 11.90
N LEU A 79 -23.15 6.03 11.59
CA LEU A 79 -24.16 5.58 12.54
C LEU A 79 -23.56 4.68 13.63
N ARG A 80 -22.61 3.82 13.28
CA ARG A 80 -21.88 3.01 14.25
C ARG A 80 -21.14 3.90 15.26
N LEU A 81 -20.44 4.92 14.79
CA LEU A 81 -19.73 5.88 15.63
C LEU A 81 -20.67 6.75 16.49
N ARG A 82 -21.90 6.95 16.04
CA ARG A 82 -22.90 7.76 16.73
C ARG A 82 -23.67 6.99 17.80
N TYR A 83 -24.06 5.75 17.51
CA TYR A 83 -25.03 4.99 18.31
C TYR A 83 -24.42 3.79 19.04
N SER A 84 -23.16 3.46 18.84
CA SER A 84 -22.48 2.36 19.52
C SER A 84 -21.43 2.87 20.49
N ASP A 85 -21.52 2.42 21.73
CA ASP A 85 -20.46 2.58 22.73
C ASP A 85 -19.38 1.53 22.44
N SER A 86 -18.22 1.99 22.00
CA SER A 86 -17.09 1.13 21.63
C SER A 86 -16.50 0.38 22.82
N ALA A 87 -16.49 0.98 24.02
CA ALA A 87 -15.94 0.34 25.21
C ALA A 87 -16.84 -0.81 25.67
N LEU A 88 -18.16 -0.58 25.71
CA LEU A 88 -19.14 -1.61 26.02
C LEU A 88 -19.08 -2.75 24.98
N HIS A 89 -18.98 -2.40 23.69
CA HIS A 89 -18.91 -3.39 22.63
C HIS A 89 -17.66 -4.28 22.73
N GLN A 90 -16.49 -3.67 22.93
CA GLN A 90 -15.23 -4.39 23.11
C GLN A 90 -15.23 -5.30 24.35
N GLY A 91 -15.81 -4.82 25.44
CA GLY A 91 -15.95 -5.60 26.68
C GLY A 91 -16.84 -6.83 26.55
N LEU A 92 -17.75 -6.86 25.58
CA LEU A 92 -18.68 -7.96 25.33
C LEU A 92 -18.29 -8.85 24.13
N GLN A 93 -17.22 -8.53 23.41
CA GLN A 93 -16.78 -9.29 22.24
C GLN A 93 -16.43 -10.74 22.58
N PRO A 94 -16.94 -11.72 21.83
CA PRO A 94 -16.56 -13.11 22.02
C PRO A 94 -15.10 -13.38 21.58
N ALA A 95 -14.46 -14.37 22.21
CA ALA A 95 -13.07 -14.73 21.94
C ALA A 95 -12.87 -15.36 20.56
N LEU A 96 -13.85 -16.13 20.07
CA LEU A 96 -13.79 -16.80 18.76
C LEU A 96 -13.96 -15.78 17.63
N SER A 97 -13.07 -15.80 16.65
CA SER A 97 -13.05 -14.85 15.52
C SER A 97 -14.38 -14.82 14.74
N LEU A 98 -14.93 -15.99 14.41
CA LEU A 98 -16.22 -16.10 13.72
C LEU A 98 -17.37 -15.52 14.54
N ALA A 99 -17.45 -15.84 15.84
CA ALA A 99 -18.47 -15.29 16.72
C ALA A 99 -18.33 -13.77 16.85
N ARG A 100 -17.10 -13.26 16.93
CA ARG A 100 -16.81 -11.82 16.97
C ARG A 100 -17.33 -11.12 15.71
N MET A 101 -17.03 -11.66 14.55
CA MET A 101 -17.49 -11.10 13.27
C MET A 101 -19.02 -11.06 13.17
N VAL A 102 -19.72 -12.13 13.55
CA VAL A 102 -21.20 -12.14 13.57
C VAL A 102 -21.72 -11.13 14.59
N PHE A 103 -21.08 -11.00 15.75
CA PHE A 103 -21.44 -10.02 16.77
C PHE A 103 -21.27 -8.58 16.28
N ASP A 104 -20.17 -8.27 15.57
CA ASP A 104 -19.92 -6.96 14.96
C ASP A 104 -20.95 -6.64 13.88
N LEU A 105 -21.30 -7.63 13.05
CA LEU A 105 -22.32 -7.50 12.02
C LEU A 105 -23.69 -7.18 12.62
N LEU A 106 -24.08 -7.88 13.67
CA LEU A 106 -25.38 -7.66 14.35
C LEU A 106 -25.44 -6.27 14.99
N GLU A 107 -24.37 -5.82 15.63
CA GLU A 107 -24.33 -4.47 16.20
C GLU A 107 -24.42 -3.40 15.10
N GLN A 108 -23.83 -3.65 13.92
CA GLN A 108 -23.99 -2.76 12.78
C GLN A 108 -25.45 -2.66 12.33
N PHE A 109 -26.17 -3.78 12.28
CA PHE A 109 -27.60 -3.78 11.97
C PHE A 109 -28.44 -3.03 13.01
N ARG A 110 -28.06 -3.12 14.30
CA ARG A 110 -28.70 -2.31 15.35
C ARG A 110 -28.54 -0.80 15.07
N CYS A 111 -27.31 -0.38 14.77
CA CYS A 111 -27.03 1.02 14.45
C CYS A 111 -27.77 1.48 13.18
N ALA A 112 -27.86 0.64 12.16
CA ALA A 112 -28.61 0.90 10.94
C ALA A 112 -30.12 1.05 11.21
N ALA A 113 -30.68 0.28 12.14
CA ALA A 113 -32.08 0.36 12.51
C ALA A 113 -32.45 1.62 13.33
N LEU A 114 -31.45 2.38 13.80
CA LEU A 114 -31.64 3.62 14.58
C LEU A 114 -31.59 4.88 13.70
N VAL A 115 -31.57 4.72 12.36
CA VAL A 115 -31.64 5.86 11.43
C VAL A 115 -32.91 6.65 11.67
N PRO A 116 -32.82 7.97 11.88
CA PRO A 116 -34.00 8.82 11.98
C PRO A 116 -34.85 8.82 10.72
N ASP A 117 -36.17 8.86 10.84
CA ASP A 117 -37.09 8.83 9.70
C ASP A 117 -36.91 10.00 8.73
N HIS A 118 -36.39 11.13 9.19
CA HIS A 118 -36.09 12.30 8.36
C HIS A 118 -34.76 12.19 7.58
N TRP A 119 -34.08 11.02 7.64
CA TRP A 119 -32.88 10.71 6.84
C TRP A 119 -33.12 9.56 5.84
N PRO A 120 -34.12 9.66 4.94
CA PRO A 120 -34.47 8.55 4.03
C PRO A 120 -33.32 8.17 3.08
N GLY A 121 -32.49 9.15 2.68
CA GLY A 121 -31.32 8.91 1.83
C GLY A 121 -30.27 8.02 2.47
N VAL A 122 -30.01 8.21 3.77
CA VAL A 122 -29.06 7.38 4.53
C VAL A 122 -29.53 5.92 4.57
N ARG A 123 -30.82 5.69 4.89
CA ARG A 123 -31.43 4.36 4.90
C ARG A 123 -31.32 3.70 3.53
N SER A 124 -31.66 4.42 2.48
CA SER A 124 -31.61 3.93 1.08
C SER A 124 -30.18 3.59 0.63
N ASN A 125 -29.16 4.38 1.01
CA ASN A 125 -27.77 4.11 0.67
C ASN A 125 -27.23 2.87 1.39
N MET A 126 -27.55 2.71 2.68
CA MET A 126 -27.13 1.53 3.44
C MET A 126 -27.77 0.25 2.94
N LEU A 127 -29.07 0.28 2.58
CA LEU A 127 -29.74 -0.86 1.97
C LEU A 127 -29.07 -1.24 0.65
N HIS A 128 -28.82 -0.27 -0.23
CA HIS A 128 -28.11 -0.49 -1.49
C HIS A 128 -26.73 -1.12 -1.27
N ARG A 129 -25.97 -0.64 -0.28
CA ARG A 129 -24.67 -1.21 0.07
C ARG A 129 -24.75 -2.66 0.55
N PHE A 130 -25.71 -2.96 1.42
CA PHE A 130 -25.92 -4.32 1.92
C PHE A 130 -26.34 -5.28 0.80
N GLU A 131 -27.22 -4.85 -0.11
CA GLU A 131 -27.61 -5.63 -1.29
C GLU A 131 -26.43 -5.87 -2.23
N ALA A 132 -25.62 -4.82 -2.52
CA ALA A 132 -24.45 -4.93 -3.39
C ALA A 132 -23.43 -5.93 -2.82
N TRP A 133 -23.18 -5.88 -1.50
CA TRP A 133 -22.33 -6.83 -0.81
C TRP A 133 -22.89 -8.26 -0.86
N SER A 134 -24.17 -8.44 -0.64
CA SER A 134 -24.83 -9.76 -0.69
C SER A 134 -24.75 -10.39 -2.06
N LEU A 135 -24.96 -9.60 -3.13
CA LEU A 135 -24.84 -10.08 -4.51
C LEU A 135 -23.37 -10.35 -4.90
N ALA A 136 -22.42 -9.58 -4.37
CA ALA A 136 -20.99 -9.84 -4.56
C ALA A 136 -20.58 -11.16 -3.91
N PHE A 137 -21.09 -11.46 -2.70
CA PHE A 137 -20.88 -12.73 -1.99
C PHE A 137 -21.35 -13.92 -2.84
N VAL A 138 -22.52 -13.81 -3.48
CA VAL A 138 -23.05 -14.87 -4.36
C VAL A 138 -22.23 -14.97 -5.65
N ARG A 139 -21.85 -13.85 -6.28
CA ARG A 139 -21.00 -13.85 -7.48
C ARG A 139 -19.64 -14.50 -7.24
N ALA A 140 -19.07 -14.30 -6.04
CA ALA A 140 -17.83 -14.96 -5.62
C ALA A 140 -18.02 -16.46 -5.25
N ARG A 141 -19.22 -17.01 -5.41
CA ARG A 141 -19.58 -18.41 -5.10
C ARG A 141 -19.34 -18.83 -3.64
N LEU A 142 -19.20 -17.90 -2.72
CA LEU A 142 -18.97 -18.18 -1.31
C LEU A 142 -20.15 -18.92 -0.65
N HIS A 143 -21.34 -18.80 -1.22
CA HIS A 143 -22.57 -19.50 -0.78
C HIS A 143 -22.58 -20.99 -1.11
N GLU A 144 -21.68 -21.51 -1.95
CA GLU A 144 -21.61 -22.93 -2.30
C GLU A 144 -21.09 -23.80 -1.15
N SER A 145 -20.35 -23.20 -0.20
CA SER A 145 -19.95 -23.89 1.02
C SER A 145 -21.06 -23.88 2.08
N ALA A 146 -21.16 -24.94 2.87
CA ALA A 146 -22.16 -25.04 3.94
C ALA A 146 -22.05 -23.89 4.96
N GLN A 147 -20.84 -23.44 5.22
CA GLN A 147 -20.56 -22.33 6.12
C GLN A 147 -20.92 -20.99 5.48
N GLY A 148 -20.59 -20.79 4.21
CA GLY A 148 -20.92 -19.56 3.49
C GLY A 148 -22.42 -19.35 3.36
N ILE A 149 -23.20 -20.39 3.01
CA ILE A 149 -24.66 -20.26 2.95
C ILE A 149 -25.26 -20.01 4.34
N LEU A 150 -24.71 -20.60 5.39
CA LEU A 150 -25.11 -20.36 6.78
C LEU A 150 -24.92 -18.88 7.15
N LEU A 151 -23.73 -18.31 6.88
CA LEU A 151 -23.41 -16.93 7.18
C LEU A 151 -24.23 -15.95 6.37
N LEU A 152 -24.39 -16.18 5.07
CA LEU A 152 -25.26 -15.37 4.22
C LEU A 152 -26.70 -15.39 4.74
N THR A 153 -27.22 -16.56 5.12
CA THR A 153 -28.57 -16.72 5.68
C THR A 153 -28.72 -15.92 6.98
N VAL A 154 -27.78 -16.07 7.92
CA VAL A 154 -27.78 -15.30 9.19
C VAL A 154 -27.75 -13.80 8.91
N ALA A 155 -26.89 -13.33 8.00
CA ALA A 155 -26.82 -11.91 7.63
C ALA A 155 -28.17 -11.40 7.09
N GLN A 156 -28.79 -12.11 6.13
CA GLN A 156 -30.06 -11.73 5.51
C GLN A 156 -31.22 -11.68 6.49
N ILE A 157 -31.41 -12.75 7.29
CA ILE A 157 -32.54 -12.82 8.22
C ILE A 157 -32.38 -11.83 9.39
N CYS A 158 -31.17 -11.65 9.91
CA CYS A 158 -30.90 -10.70 10.99
C CYS A 158 -31.07 -9.25 10.50
N HIS A 159 -30.51 -8.92 9.31
CA HIS A 159 -30.70 -7.62 8.71
C HIS A 159 -32.18 -7.30 8.54
N SER A 160 -32.93 -8.16 7.85
CA SER A 160 -34.35 -7.97 7.64
C SER A 160 -35.14 -7.84 8.95
N ARG A 161 -34.82 -8.65 9.95
CA ARG A 161 -35.54 -8.64 11.24
C ARG A 161 -35.29 -7.36 12.04
N VAL A 162 -34.06 -6.86 12.03
CA VAL A 162 -33.63 -5.70 12.85
C VAL A 162 -34.02 -4.38 12.18
N THR A 163 -33.77 -4.23 10.88
CA THR A 163 -34.02 -3.00 10.12
C THR A 163 -35.45 -2.88 9.60
N ALA A 164 -36.20 -4.00 9.53
CA ALA A 164 -37.50 -4.13 8.88
C ALA A 164 -37.47 -3.97 7.35
N GLU A 165 -36.29 -4.04 6.72
CA GLU A 165 -36.15 -4.08 5.26
C GLU A 165 -36.39 -5.51 4.74
N PRO A 166 -36.99 -5.71 3.55
CA PRO A 166 -37.21 -7.03 3.00
C PRO A 166 -35.88 -7.70 2.62
N VAL A 167 -35.88 -9.03 2.61
CA VAL A 167 -34.78 -9.80 2.00
C VAL A 167 -34.83 -9.61 0.48
N ASN A 168 -33.69 -9.50 -0.17
CA ASN A 168 -33.62 -9.40 -1.62
C ASN A 168 -34.22 -10.64 -2.28
N GLU A 169 -35.15 -10.42 -3.23
CA GLU A 169 -35.91 -11.51 -3.90
C GLU A 169 -35.01 -12.55 -4.54
N SER A 170 -33.88 -12.14 -5.13
CA SER A 170 -32.92 -13.06 -5.76
C SER A 170 -32.21 -14.01 -4.79
N LEU A 171 -32.23 -13.72 -3.50
CA LEU A 171 -31.57 -14.52 -2.45
C LEU A 171 -32.56 -15.37 -1.67
N THR A 172 -33.86 -15.12 -1.80
CA THR A 172 -34.90 -15.76 -0.96
C THR A 172 -34.87 -17.28 -1.12
N ASP A 173 -34.90 -17.77 -2.36
CA ASP A 173 -34.90 -19.21 -2.63
C ASP A 173 -33.59 -19.88 -2.21
N LEU A 174 -32.47 -19.18 -2.34
CA LEU A 174 -31.14 -19.65 -1.99
C LEU A 174 -30.99 -19.94 -0.50
N ILE A 175 -31.56 -19.08 0.34
CA ILE A 175 -31.39 -19.16 1.80
C ILE A 175 -32.52 -19.94 2.51
N GLU A 176 -33.60 -20.31 1.83
CA GLU A 176 -34.83 -20.83 2.45
C GLU A 176 -34.58 -22.13 3.24
N ALA A 177 -33.85 -23.08 2.68
CA ALA A 177 -33.54 -24.36 3.36
C ALA A 177 -32.75 -24.12 4.65
N THR A 178 -31.72 -23.28 4.58
CA THR A 178 -30.86 -22.96 5.75
C THR A 178 -31.64 -22.15 6.79
N ARG A 179 -32.47 -21.22 6.35
CA ARG A 179 -33.38 -20.44 7.21
C ARG A 179 -34.31 -21.34 8.01
N PHE A 180 -34.93 -22.34 7.37
CA PHE A 180 -35.81 -23.30 8.05
C PHE A 180 -35.05 -24.06 9.15
N GLY A 181 -33.84 -24.52 8.87
CA GLY A 181 -32.98 -25.21 9.85
C GLY A 181 -32.51 -24.33 11.02
N LEU A 182 -32.34 -23.02 10.78
CA LEU A 182 -31.90 -22.08 11.81
C LEU A 182 -33.03 -21.57 12.72
N ALA A 183 -34.25 -21.47 12.22
CA ALA A 183 -35.37 -20.85 12.90
C ALA A 183 -35.60 -21.38 14.33
N PRO A 184 -35.54 -22.71 14.63
CA PRO A 184 -35.71 -23.22 15.97
C PRO A 184 -34.62 -22.78 16.96
N ARG A 185 -33.40 -22.54 16.45
CA ARG A 185 -32.20 -22.27 17.28
C ARG A 185 -32.04 -20.81 17.63
N ILE A 186 -32.36 -19.89 16.70
CA ILE A 186 -32.11 -18.46 16.88
C ILE A 186 -33.40 -17.62 16.89
N GLY A 187 -34.57 -18.19 16.69
CA GLY A 187 -35.83 -17.45 16.53
C GLY A 187 -36.20 -16.57 17.71
N SER A 188 -36.00 -17.04 18.96
CA SER A 188 -36.22 -16.26 20.18
C SER A 188 -35.25 -15.07 20.30
N ALA A 189 -34.00 -15.30 19.97
CA ALA A 189 -32.99 -14.25 19.97
C ALA A 189 -33.23 -13.21 18.86
N LEU A 190 -33.64 -13.61 17.67
CA LEU A 190 -34.07 -12.72 16.59
C LEU A 190 -35.23 -11.80 17.00
N ALA A 191 -36.21 -12.35 17.72
CA ALA A 191 -37.29 -11.55 18.27
C ALA A 191 -36.81 -10.59 19.36
N GLY A 192 -35.81 -11.01 20.13
CA GLY A 192 -35.11 -10.20 21.13
C GLY A 192 -34.37 -9.02 20.50
N LEU A 193 -33.58 -9.24 19.44
CA LEU A 193 -32.84 -8.18 18.73
C LEU A 193 -33.76 -7.03 18.30
N ARG A 194 -34.92 -7.35 17.71
CA ARG A 194 -35.87 -6.32 17.28
C ARG A 194 -36.42 -5.49 18.42
N ARG A 195 -36.72 -6.11 19.57
CA ARG A 195 -37.29 -5.44 20.74
C ARG A 195 -36.28 -4.57 21.48
N SER A 196 -35.03 -5.03 21.55
CA SER A 196 -33.97 -4.38 22.33
C SER A 196 -33.09 -3.42 21.53
N ARG A 197 -33.42 -3.11 20.26
CA ARG A 197 -32.58 -2.27 19.39
C ARG A 197 -32.19 -0.91 19.97
N ALA A 198 -33.01 -0.35 20.86
CA ALA A 198 -32.74 0.94 21.49
C ALA A 198 -31.68 0.87 22.61
N SER A 199 -31.48 -0.31 23.23
CA SER A 199 -30.51 -0.54 24.30
C SER A 199 -29.39 -1.44 23.80
N GLN A 200 -28.17 -0.92 23.74
CA GLN A 200 -27.01 -1.69 23.26
C GLN A 200 -26.71 -2.91 24.16
N ALA A 201 -26.81 -2.74 25.49
CA ALA A 201 -26.53 -3.81 26.44
C ALA A 201 -27.52 -4.97 26.30
N ASP A 202 -28.83 -4.66 26.24
CA ASP A 202 -29.87 -5.70 26.10
C ASP A 202 -29.81 -6.38 24.71
N TYR A 203 -29.50 -5.61 23.66
CA TYR A 203 -29.30 -6.12 22.32
C TYR A 203 -28.11 -7.08 22.24
N ALA A 204 -27.01 -6.74 22.91
CA ALA A 204 -25.79 -7.53 22.91
C ALA A 204 -26.02 -8.94 23.47
N VAL A 205 -26.90 -9.13 24.45
CA VAL A 205 -27.24 -10.46 25.00
C VAL A 205 -27.79 -11.38 23.88
N HIS A 206 -28.71 -10.86 23.08
CA HIS A 206 -29.31 -11.63 21.99
C HIS A 206 -28.34 -11.81 20.81
N ALA A 207 -27.51 -10.79 20.54
CA ALA A 207 -26.48 -10.84 19.50
C ALA A 207 -25.40 -11.89 19.84
N LEU A 208 -24.94 -11.94 21.08
CA LEU A 208 -24.01 -12.96 21.58
C LEU A 208 -24.57 -14.37 21.46
N HIS A 209 -25.85 -14.57 21.81
CA HIS A 209 -26.48 -15.86 21.67
C HIS A 209 -26.50 -16.34 20.20
N ILE A 210 -26.83 -15.46 19.25
CA ILE A 210 -26.78 -15.82 17.82
C ILE A 210 -25.35 -16.08 17.37
N ALA A 211 -24.40 -15.22 17.72
CA ALA A 211 -23.01 -15.35 17.35
C ALA A 211 -22.37 -16.65 17.84
N THR A 212 -22.60 -17.01 19.10
CA THR A 212 -22.11 -18.25 19.69
C THR A 212 -22.79 -19.48 19.11
N THR A 213 -24.11 -19.42 18.83
CA THR A 213 -24.85 -20.50 18.18
C THR A 213 -24.32 -20.76 16.75
N VAL A 214 -24.08 -19.73 15.98
CA VAL A 214 -23.51 -19.84 14.62
C VAL A 214 -22.10 -20.44 14.66
N ALA A 215 -21.26 -19.97 15.58
CA ALA A 215 -19.90 -20.52 15.74
C ALA A 215 -19.93 -22.00 16.16
N ALA A 216 -20.82 -22.40 17.04
CA ALA A 216 -21.01 -23.80 17.45
C ALA A 216 -21.49 -24.69 16.30
N LEU A 217 -22.39 -24.17 15.44
CA LEU A 217 -22.85 -24.90 14.25
C LEU A 217 -21.71 -25.15 13.26
N VAL A 218 -20.91 -24.13 12.99
CA VAL A 218 -19.74 -24.27 12.12
C VAL A 218 -18.73 -25.26 12.70
N ALA A 219 -18.47 -25.21 13.99
CA ALA A 219 -17.57 -26.15 14.65
C ALA A 219 -18.08 -27.59 14.56
N SER A 220 -19.38 -27.82 14.81
CA SER A 220 -19.98 -29.17 14.73
C SER A 220 -19.99 -29.72 13.30
N GLU A 221 -20.14 -28.89 12.28
CA GLU A 221 -20.02 -29.33 10.89
C GLU A 221 -18.57 -29.69 10.52
N LYS A 222 -17.58 -28.94 11.04
CA LYS A 222 -16.16 -29.26 10.88
C LYS A 222 -15.85 -30.63 11.50
N GLU A 223 -16.28 -30.89 12.74
CA GLU A 223 -16.09 -32.16 13.42
C GLU A 223 -16.76 -33.33 12.67
N ALA A 224 -17.98 -33.15 12.19
CA ALA A 224 -18.69 -34.16 11.42
C ALA A 224 -17.98 -34.52 10.10
N ARG A 225 -17.36 -33.52 9.42
CA ARG A 225 -16.58 -33.76 8.20
C ARG A 225 -15.27 -34.49 8.49
N ILE A 226 -14.57 -34.13 9.57
CA ILE A 226 -13.33 -34.82 10.00
C ILE A 226 -13.62 -36.29 10.29
N VAL A 227 -14.73 -36.59 10.97
CA VAL A 227 -15.13 -37.97 11.26
C VAL A 227 -15.56 -38.73 10.00
N ALA A 228 -16.15 -38.07 9.01
CA ALA A 228 -16.60 -38.69 7.76
C ALA A 228 -15.48 -38.96 6.74
N ARG A 229 -14.35 -38.24 6.82
CA ARG A 229 -13.17 -38.39 5.95
C ARG A 229 -12.09 -39.17 6.72
N GLN A 230 -11.85 -40.42 6.32
CA GLN A 230 -10.75 -41.25 6.84
C GLN A 230 -9.35 -40.85 6.31
N ASP A 231 -9.24 -39.86 5.43
CA ASP A 231 -7.98 -39.36 4.88
C ASP A 231 -7.75 -37.90 5.29
N ALA A 232 -6.47 -37.57 5.53
CA ALA A 232 -5.97 -36.37 6.15
C ALA A 232 -6.55 -35.07 5.55
N PRO A 233 -6.84 -34.07 6.39
CA PRO A 233 -7.37 -32.79 5.91
C PRO A 233 -6.26 -31.98 5.25
N ASP A 234 -6.54 -31.42 4.08
CA ASP A 234 -5.88 -30.20 3.61
C ASP A 234 -6.34 -29.05 4.52
N GLU A 235 -5.56 -28.77 5.57
CA GLU A 235 -5.80 -27.67 6.51
C GLU A 235 -5.71 -26.29 5.83
N GLU A 236 -5.20 -26.21 4.60
CA GLU A 236 -5.01 -24.96 3.85
C GLU A 236 -6.29 -24.42 3.21
N ASP A 237 -7.27 -25.25 2.88
CA ASP A 237 -8.47 -24.79 2.15
C ASP A 237 -9.62 -24.28 3.06
N GLU A 238 -9.68 -24.69 4.33
CA GLU A 238 -10.79 -24.31 5.22
C GLU A 238 -10.57 -23.01 6.00
N ASP A 239 -9.33 -22.65 6.28
CA ASP A 239 -9.00 -21.33 6.84
C ASP A 239 -8.91 -20.26 5.75
N ALA A 240 -8.63 -20.63 4.50
CA ALA A 240 -8.52 -19.73 3.37
C ALA A 240 -9.83 -18.99 3.05
N TRP A 241 -11.00 -19.65 3.13
CA TRP A 241 -12.25 -18.94 2.86
C TRP A 241 -12.73 -18.10 4.07
N LEU A 242 -12.43 -18.52 5.30
CA LEU A 242 -12.67 -17.68 6.49
C LEU A 242 -11.72 -16.50 6.50
N GLN A 243 -10.49 -16.70 6.09
CA GLN A 243 -9.57 -15.65 5.71
C GLN A 243 -10.11 -14.84 4.54
N LEU A 244 -10.63 -15.39 3.48
CA LEU A 244 -11.28 -14.66 2.38
C LEU A 244 -12.50 -13.82 2.83
N TRP A 245 -13.22 -14.22 3.87
CA TRP A 245 -14.34 -13.44 4.40
C TRP A 245 -13.92 -12.48 5.52
N VAL A 246 -12.87 -12.79 6.28
CA VAL A 246 -12.17 -11.91 7.23
C VAL A 246 -11.13 -11.09 6.47
N ASP A 247 -10.46 -11.65 5.46
CA ASP A 247 -9.50 -11.06 4.53
C ASP A 247 -10.15 -10.46 3.28
N PHE A 248 -11.45 -10.40 3.22
CA PHE A 248 -12.12 -9.34 2.45
C PHE A 248 -11.64 -7.96 2.97
N GLU A 249 -10.96 -7.96 4.10
CA GLU A 249 -10.18 -6.85 4.63
C GLU A 249 -8.74 -6.79 4.12
N SER A 250 -8.12 -7.83 3.60
CA SER A 250 -6.67 -7.81 3.37
C SER A 250 -6.12 -8.51 2.14
N SER A 251 -6.84 -9.33 1.38
CA SER A 251 -6.16 -10.17 0.40
C SER A 251 -6.54 -10.06 -1.07
N GLU A 252 -7.55 -9.31 -1.49
CA GLU A 252 -7.82 -9.15 -2.93
C GLU A 252 -7.87 -7.71 -3.44
N ASP A 253 -7.49 -6.76 -2.67
CA ASP A 253 -6.91 -5.59 -3.26
C ASP A 253 -5.39 -5.82 -3.35
N GLY A 254 -4.98 -6.45 -4.42
CA GLY A 254 -3.69 -6.16 -5.01
C GLY A 254 -3.65 -4.67 -5.30
N GLY A 255 -3.48 -3.87 -4.34
CA GLY A 255 -3.46 -2.44 -4.45
C GLY A 255 -4.21 -1.78 -3.31
N PHE A 256 -3.48 -1.20 -2.46
CA PHE A 256 -3.80 -0.26 -1.40
C PHE A 256 -3.69 -0.84 0.02
N ALA A 257 -2.57 -1.51 0.29
CA ALA A 257 -2.00 -1.40 1.61
C ALA A 257 -1.68 0.09 1.79
N VAL A 258 -2.53 0.77 2.54
CA VAL A 258 -2.33 2.17 2.87
C VAL A 258 -1.13 2.24 3.75
N ALA A 259 -0.18 3.07 3.35
CA ALA A 259 0.85 3.53 4.23
C ALA A 259 0.18 4.13 5.48
N GLU A 260 0.19 3.41 6.58
CA GLU A 260 -0.30 3.89 7.86
C GLU A 260 0.74 4.82 8.46
N ALA A 261 0.63 6.12 8.17
CA ALA A 261 1.40 7.11 8.88
C ALA A 261 0.79 7.34 10.27
N GLY A 262 1.32 6.66 11.27
CA GLY A 262 1.22 7.13 12.63
C GLY A 262 2.07 8.38 12.80
N ARG A 263 1.48 9.56 12.92
CA ARG A 263 2.09 10.68 13.61
C ARG A 263 2.02 10.38 15.10
N GLU A 264 3.15 10.52 15.77
CA GLU A 264 3.38 10.40 17.19
C GLU A 264 2.12 10.28 18.07
N SER A 265 1.73 9.06 18.46
CA SER A 265 0.91 8.88 19.64
C SER A 265 1.84 9.07 20.82
N SER A 266 1.56 10.09 21.62
CA SER A 266 2.20 10.37 22.89
C SER A 266 2.31 9.12 23.77
N ASP A 267 3.53 8.86 24.28
CA ASP A 267 3.84 8.24 25.57
C ASP A 267 3.25 6.84 25.91
N ALA A 268 3.29 5.90 24.96
CA ALA A 268 3.53 4.52 25.37
C ALA A 268 4.97 4.17 24.92
N ALA A 269 5.80 3.73 25.82
CA ALA A 269 7.18 3.34 25.54
C ALA A 269 7.18 2.07 24.65
N PHE A 270 7.02 2.28 23.35
CA PHE A 270 7.16 1.21 22.36
C PHE A 270 8.63 0.78 22.30
N ALA A 271 8.87 -0.53 22.25
CA ALA A 271 10.21 -1.05 22.09
C ALA A 271 10.85 -0.49 20.80
N PRO A 272 12.10 0.03 20.87
CA PRO A 272 12.79 0.53 19.69
C PRO A 272 12.98 -0.60 18.68
N TYR A 273 13.03 -0.24 17.39
CA TYR A 273 13.28 -1.22 16.34
C TYR A 273 14.60 -1.97 16.58
N ARG A 274 14.55 -3.29 16.43
CA ARG A 274 15.71 -4.18 16.52
C ARG A 274 15.53 -5.39 15.61
N ALA A 275 16.63 -5.97 15.15
CA ALA A 275 16.64 -7.28 14.51
C ALA A 275 16.91 -8.35 15.58
N PHE A 276 16.20 -9.48 15.55
CA PHE A 276 16.49 -10.63 16.41
C PHE A 276 17.88 -11.18 16.11
N THR A 277 18.23 -11.29 14.83
CA THR A 277 19.54 -11.68 14.35
C THR A 277 19.81 -11.08 12.97
N THR A 278 21.05 -10.67 12.74
CA THR A 278 21.57 -10.20 11.44
C THR A 278 22.51 -11.21 10.78
N ALA A 279 22.72 -12.38 11.40
CA ALA A 279 23.68 -13.38 10.94
C ALA A 279 23.40 -13.94 9.54
N TYR A 280 22.18 -13.78 9.06
CA TYR A 280 21.73 -14.32 7.78
C TYR A 280 21.47 -13.25 6.71
N ASP A 281 21.65 -11.98 7.06
CA ASP A 281 21.45 -10.86 6.14
C ASP A 281 22.54 -10.87 5.07
N LYS A 282 22.15 -10.62 3.82
CA LYS A 282 23.06 -10.69 2.69
C LYS A 282 22.81 -9.58 1.69
N GLU A 283 23.90 -9.12 1.11
CA GLU A 283 23.91 -8.25 -0.05
C GLU A 283 24.42 -9.03 -1.27
N PHE A 284 23.74 -8.89 -2.39
CA PHE A 284 24.06 -9.59 -3.62
C PHE A 284 24.13 -8.64 -4.80
N MET A 285 25.04 -8.89 -5.73
CA MET A 285 24.94 -8.36 -7.09
C MET A 285 23.88 -9.16 -7.86
N ALA A 286 23.05 -8.50 -8.66
CA ALA A 286 21.99 -9.17 -9.42
C ALA A 286 22.55 -10.29 -10.33
N SER A 287 23.72 -10.09 -10.91
CA SER A 287 24.46 -11.09 -11.71
C SER A 287 24.82 -12.37 -10.95
N SER A 288 24.92 -12.32 -9.63
CA SER A 288 25.18 -13.53 -8.81
C SER A 288 23.93 -14.37 -8.55
N LEU A 289 22.73 -13.78 -8.70
CA LEU A 289 21.44 -14.42 -8.43
C LEU A 289 20.79 -15.02 -9.68
N VAL A 290 21.27 -14.65 -10.86
CA VAL A 290 20.65 -15.02 -12.14
C VAL A 290 21.73 -15.54 -13.09
N ARG A 291 21.46 -16.64 -13.78
CA ARG A 291 22.38 -17.20 -14.77
C ARG A 291 22.57 -16.24 -15.94
N ALA A 292 23.78 -16.17 -16.49
CA ALA A 292 24.14 -15.23 -17.56
C ALA A 292 23.25 -15.33 -18.82
N GLU A 293 22.85 -16.55 -19.20
CA GLU A 293 21.94 -16.78 -20.33
C GLU A 293 20.53 -16.20 -20.04
N GLN A 294 20.03 -16.40 -18.83
CA GLN A 294 18.74 -15.86 -18.41
C GLN A 294 18.78 -14.32 -18.32
N LEU A 295 19.89 -13.74 -17.82
CA LEU A 295 20.08 -12.29 -17.82
C LEU A 295 20.04 -11.71 -19.25
N GLN A 296 20.64 -12.41 -20.22
CA GLN A 296 20.58 -11.98 -21.61
C GLN A 296 19.14 -12.02 -22.15
N SER A 297 18.42 -13.11 -21.92
CA SER A 297 17.01 -13.23 -22.34
C SER A 297 16.12 -12.16 -21.69
N LEU A 298 16.30 -11.88 -20.39
CA LEU A 298 15.58 -10.80 -19.69
C LEU A 298 15.95 -9.42 -20.26
N ARG A 299 17.22 -9.23 -20.67
CA ARG A 299 17.65 -7.99 -21.33
C ARG A 299 17.00 -7.80 -22.68
N ASP A 300 16.96 -8.84 -23.49
CA ASP A 300 16.34 -8.79 -24.82
C ASP A 300 14.83 -8.46 -24.71
N ASN A 301 14.16 -9.03 -23.71
CA ASN A 301 12.77 -8.71 -23.39
C ASN A 301 12.62 -7.24 -22.97
N LEU A 302 13.48 -6.75 -22.07
CA LEU A 302 13.46 -5.35 -21.63
C LEU A 302 13.72 -4.38 -22.80
N ASP A 303 14.68 -4.71 -23.69
CA ASP A 303 14.99 -3.90 -24.86
C ASP A 303 13.79 -3.79 -25.83
N GLN A 304 13.01 -4.88 -25.96
CA GLN A 304 11.77 -4.86 -26.74
C GLN A 304 10.76 -3.87 -26.13
N HIS A 305 10.48 -3.98 -24.84
CA HIS A 305 9.54 -3.07 -24.17
C HIS A 305 9.99 -1.60 -24.21
N ILE A 306 11.30 -1.34 -24.11
CA ILE A 306 11.88 -0.01 -24.28
C ILE A 306 11.62 0.53 -25.70
N GLY A 307 11.79 -0.32 -26.71
CA GLY A 307 11.48 0.01 -28.09
C GLY A 307 10.01 0.38 -28.31
N GLU A 308 9.12 -0.39 -27.72
CA GLU A 308 7.65 -0.16 -27.77
C GLU A 308 7.25 1.16 -27.07
N ALA A 309 7.92 1.53 -25.98
CA ALA A 309 7.64 2.77 -25.26
C ALA A 309 7.92 4.03 -26.10
N GLY A 310 8.81 3.97 -27.08
CA GLY A 310 9.09 5.02 -28.06
C GLY A 310 9.53 6.36 -27.43
N ILE A 311 10.31 6.31 -26.33
CA ILE A 311 10.75 7.50 -25.58
C ILE A 311 12.17 7.86 -26.01
N SER A 312 12.38 9.15 -26.34
CA SER A 312 13.72 9.65 -26.69
C SER A 312 14.56 9.89 -25.45
N VAL A 313 15.57 9.04 -25.24
CA VAL A 313 16.52 9.15 -24.12
C VAL A 313 17.30 10.46 -24.18
N ALA A 314 17.65 10.94 -25.39
CA ALA A 314 18.38 12.21 -25.56
C ALA A 314 17.55 13.44 -25.13
N LEU A 315 16.23 13.42 -25.39
CA LEU A 315 15.35 14.49 -24.92
C LEU A 315 15.22 14.44 -23.38
N LEU A 316 15.06 13.25 -22.82
CA LEU A 316 14.98 13.05 -21.38
C LEU A 316 16.28 13.50 -20.68
N ALA A 317 17.44 13.19 -21.26
CA ALA A 317 18.74 13.61 -20.74
C ALA A 317 18.89 15.15 -20.71
N ARG A 318 18.46 15.84 -21.76
CA ARG A 318 18.47 17.32 -21.78
C ARG A 318 17.57 17.93 -20.71
N GLN A 319 16.40 17.34 -20.50
CA GLN A 319 15.47 17.79 -19.47
C GLN A 319 16.05 17.56 -18.06
N LEU A 320 16.64 16.39 -17.81
CA LEU A 320 17.31 16.09 -16.54
C LEU A 320 18.53 17.01 -16.31
N GLN A 321 19.32 17.26 -17.34
CA GLN A 321 20.45 18.18 -17.25
C GLN A 321 19.97 19.59 -16.87
N ALA A 322 18.91 20.09 -17.49
CA ALA A 322 18.34 21.40 -17.16
C ALA A 322 17.80 21.50 -15.72
N LEU A 323 17.30 20.37 -15.15
CA LEU A 323 16.75 20.33 -13.79
C LEU A 323 17.82 20.12 -12.71
N LEU A 324 18.87 19.36 -13.02
CA LEU A 324 19.88 18.93 -12.05
C LEU A 324 21.19 19.70 -12.15
N ALA A 325 21.43 20.41 -13.27
CA ALA A 325 22.62 21.20 -13.44
C ALA A 325 22.62 22.41 -12.50
N GLN A 326 23.72 22.56 -11.78
CA GLN A 326 24.04 23.80 -11.06
C GLN A 326 25.10 24.55 -11.83
N PRO A 327 25.08 25.91 -11.84
CA PRO A 327 26.16 26.70 -12.44
C PRO A 327 27.46 26.46 -11.64
N HIS A 328 28.36 25.67 -12.21
CA HIS A 328 29.68 25.45 -11.61
C HIS A 328 30.65 26.49 -12.15
N HIS A 329 31.35 27.19 -11.25
CA HIS A 329 32.30 28.25 -11.57
C HIS A 329 33.72 27.70 -11.55
N ASP A 330 34.14 27.00 -12.62
CA ASP A 330 35.43 26.31 -12.58
C ASP A 330 36.56 27.04 -13.29
N ASP A 331 36.26 27.93 -14.22
CA ASP A 331 37.32 28.62 -15.01
C ASP A 331 36.90 30.00 -15.47
N TRP A 332 37.86 30.72 -16.06
CA TRP A 332 37.70 32.05 -16.61
C TRP A 332 37.90 32.00 -18.11
N ASP A 333 36.89 32.36 -18.88
CA ASP A 333 37.02 32.61 -20.31
C ASP A 333 37.75 33.94 -20.53
N SER A 334 39.02 33.83 -20.86
CA SER A 334 39.90 34.97 -21.14
C SER A 334 39.72 35.46 -22.57
N GLY A 335 39.96 36.76 -22.81
CA GLY A 335 39.86 37.33 -24.14
C GLY A 335 38.47 37.76 -24.53
N GLN A 336 37.67 38.16 -23.57
CA GLN A 336 36.33 38.73 -23.74
C GLN A 336 36.39 40.26 -23.87
N GLU A 337 35.35 40.83 -24.48
CA GLU A 337 35.23 42.30 -24.67
C GLU A 337 34.59 42.98 -23.44
N GLU A 338 33.91 42.20 -22.60
CA GLU A 338 33.23 42.65 -21.37
C GLU A 338 33.51 41.68 -20.23
N GLY A 339 33.40 42.15 -18.96
CA GLY A 339 33.58 41.33 -17.78
C GLY A 339 34.64 41.87 -16.81
N ARG A 340 35.35 40.99 -16.11
CA ARG A 340 36.43 41.35 -15.16
C ARG A 340 37.76 41.47 -15.89
N ILE A 341 38.51 42.54 -15.66
CA ILE A 341 39.81 42.77 -16.32
C ILE A 341 40.78 41.62 -16.05
N ASP A 342 41.34 41.03 -17.10
CA ASP A 342 42.42 40.04 -17.00
C ASP A 342 43.78 40.76 -16.87
N GLY A 343 44.30 40.80 -15.63
CA GLY A 343 45.58 41.43 -15.33
C GLY A 343 46.78 40.87 -16.11
N ARG A 344 46.70 39.62 -16.59
CA ARG A 344 47.74 38.98 -17.41
C ARG A 344 47.81 39.55 -18.82
N ARG A 345 46.74 40.19 -19.31
CA ARG A 345 46.62 40.72 -20.67
C ARG A 345 46.79 42.24 -20.73
N LEU A 346 46.95 42.92 -19.60
CA LEU A 346 47.15 44.37 -19.56
C LEU A 346 48.38 44.84 -20.35
N ALA A 347 49.42 44.01 -20.45
CA ALA A 347 50.59 44.30 -21.27
C ALA A 347 50.27 44.38 -22.79
N GLN A 348 49.20 43.70 -23.25
CA GLN A 348 48.74 43.73 -24.63
C GLN A 348 48.12 45.06 -24.99
N LEU A 349 47.53 45.80 -24.04
CA LEU A 349 46.99 47.14 -24.25
C LEU A 349 48.08 48.15 -24.62
N ILE A 350 49.29 47.98 -24.06
CA ILE A 350 50.44 48.81 -24.35
C ILE A 350 50.98 48.52 -25.75
N ALA A 351 50.98 47.25 -26.16
CA ALA A 351 51.45 46.82 -27.47
C ALA A 351 50.43 47.06 -28.60
N SER A 352 49.14 47.03 -28.30
CA SER A 352 48.05 47.19 -29.25
C SER A 352 46.88 47.94 -28.59
N PRO A 353 46.83 49.29 -28.66
CA PRO A 353 45.81 50.14 -28.01
C PRO A 353 44.38 49.90 -28.52
N THR A 354 44.20 49.23 -29.61
CA THR A 354 42.90 48.86 -30.20
C THR A 354 42.36 47.52 -29.73
N GLU A 355 43.15 46.76 -28.97
CA GLU A 355 42.70 45.45 -28.45
C GLU A 355 41.65 45.62 -27.35
N ARG A 356 40.46 45.09 -27.58
CA ARG A 356 39.33 45.15 -26.65
C ARG A 356 39.16 43.87 -25.82
N ARG A 357 39.85 42.79 -26.16
CA ARG A 357 39.71 41.46 -25.53
C ARG A 357 40.58 41.32 -24.28
N LEU A 358 40.40 42.26 -23.36
CA LEU A 358 41.16 42.36 -22.11
C LEU A 358 40.42 41.86 -20.89
N PHE A 359 39.19 41.42 -21.09
CA PHE A 359 38.35 40.96 -19.99
C PHE A 359 38.30 39.44 -19.95
N ARG A 360 37.89 38.93 -18.81
CA ARG A 360 37.54 37.54 -18.58
C ARG A 360 36.16 37.49 -17.98
N THR A 361 35.35 36.55 -18.45
CA THR A 361 34.05 36.17 -17.88
C THR A 361 34.18 34.85 -17.16
N GLU A 362 33.37 34.66 -16.15
CA GLU A 362 33.28 33.37 -15.47
C GLU A 362 32.72 32.33 -16.45
N HIS A 363 33.46 31.27 -16.69
CA HIS A 363 32.98 30.12 -17.48
C HIS A 363 31.98 29.35 -16.62
N GLN A 364 30.74 29.33 -17.05
CA GLN A 364 29.67 28.56 -16.38
C GLN A 364 29.36 27.35 -17.22
N GLU A 365 29.98 26.23 -16.94
CA GLU A 365 29.49 24.96 -17.45
C GLU A 365 28.36 24.41 -16.53
N PRO A 366 27.19 24.07 -17.09
CA PRO A 366 26.15 23.41 -16.33
C PRO A 366 26.60 21.98 -16.02
N LEU A 367 27.31 21.78 -14.92
CA LEU A 367 27.72 20.47 -14.45
C LEU A 367 26.67 19.94 -13.47
N ALA A 368 26.18 18.74 -13.74
CA ALA A 368 25.27 18.07 -12.82
C ALA A 368 26.07 17.27 -11.78
N ASP A 369 26.59 17.95 -10.72
CA ASP A 369 27.20 17.27 -9.59
C ASP A 369 26.11 16.63 -8.68
N CYS A 370 25.47 15.60 -9.23
CA CYS A 370 24.34 14.94 -8.62
C CYS A 370 24.49 13.42 -8.66
N ALA A 371 24.09 12.75 -7.58
CA ALA A 371 23.94 11.30 -7.52
C ALA A 371 22.50 10.92 -7.18
N VAL A 372 21.94 9.99 -7.95
CA VAL A 372 20.58 9.50 -7.78
C VAL A 372 20.57 8.02 -7.45
N GLY A 373 19.96 7.66 -6.32
CA GLY A 373 19.70 6.27 -5.94
C GLY A 373 18.25 5.90 -6.25
N PHE A 374 18.06 4.78 -6.92
CA PHE A 374 16.75 4.13 -7.06
C PHE A 374 16.69 2.95 -6.10
N LEU A 375 15.78 3.00 -5.14
CA LEU A 375 15.50 1.90 -4.22
C LEU A 375 14.18 1.28 -4.61
N VAL A 376 14.19 0.03 -5.02
CA VAL A 376 13.05 -0.69 -5.58
C VAL A 376 12.58 -1.76 -4.60
N ASP A 377 11.35 -1.69 -4.21
CA ASP A 377 10.68 -2.75 -3.47
C ASP A 377 10.56 -3.99 -4.36
N CYS A 378 11.13 -5.09 -3.90
CA CYS A 378 11.04 -6.40 -4.53
C CYS A 378 10.11 -7.32 -3.71
N SER A 379 8.98 -6.79 -3.26
CA SER A 379 7.89 -7.55 -2.64
C SER A 379 7.06 -8.33 -3.67
N GLY A 380 6.27 -9.27 -3.18
CA GLY A 380 5.45 -10.13 -4.05
C GLY A 380 4.43 -9.38 -4.89
N SER A 381 3.83 -8.32 -4.35
CA SER A 381 2.85 -7.44 -5.00
C SER A 381 3.44 -6.65 -6.17
N MET A 382 4.70 -6.22 -6.04
CA MET A 382 5.40 -5.47 -7.08
C MET A 382 5.63 -6.24 -8.39
N LYS A 383 5.54 -7.58 -8.39
CA LYS A 383 5.81 -8.41 -9.58
C LYS A 383 5.06 -7.97 -10.83
N GLN A 384 3.80 -7.62 -10.69
CA GLN A 384 2.95 -7.21 -11.81
C GLN A 384 3.36 -5.86 -12.42
N HIS A 385 4.03 -5.00 -11.65
CA HIS A 385 4.44 -3.66 -12.06
C HIS A 385 5.85 -3.60 -12.63
N MET A 386 6.64 -4.65 -12.42
CA MET A 386 8.05 -4.71 -12.83
C MET A 386 8.28 -4.53 -14.33
N PRO A 387 7.46 -5.05 -15.27
CA PRO A 387 7.70 -4.82 -16.69
C PRO A 387 7.73 -3.33 -17.06
N ALA A 388 6.80 -2.53 -16.53
CA ALA A 388 6.75 -1.09 -16.81
C ALA A 388 7.78 -0.30 -15.98
N LEU A 389 7.97 -0.66 -14.72
CA LEU A 389 8.92 -0.01 -13.81
C LEU A 389 10.37 -0.20 -14.28
N SER A 390 10.75 -1.41 -14.72
CA SER A 390 12.09 -1.68 -15.22
C SER A 390 12.42 -0.89 -16.49
N VAL A 391 11.45 -0.71 -17.41
CA VAL A 391 11.59 0.18 -18.56
C VAL A 391 11.85 1.61 -18.12
N MET A 392 11.07 2.11 -17.17
CA MET A 392 11.21 3.47 -16.67
C MET A 392 12.57 3.70 -15.99
N ILE A 393 13.02 2.75 -15.14
CA ILE A 393 14.33 2.81 -14.47
C ILE A 393 15.46 2.77 -15.49
N ASP A 394 15.43 1.85 -16.48
CA ASP A 394 16.47 1.76 -17.50
C ASP A 394 16.58 3.06 -18.31
N LEU A 395 15.44 3.66 -18.71
CA LEU A 395 15.40 4.92 -19.44
C LEU A 395 15.98 6.07 -18.60
N LEU A 396 15.61 6.16 -17.31
CA LEU A 396 16.14 7.18 -16.39
C LEU A 396 17.64 7.04 -16.19
N VAL A 397 18.13 5.82 -15.91
CA VAL A 397 19.56 5.54 -15.72
C VAL A 397 20.36 5.93 -16.97
N ARG A 398 19.88 5.59 -18.17
CA ARG A 398 20.53 5.99 -19.44
C ARG A 398 20.54 7.50 -19.64
N ALA A 399 19.42 8.14 -19.35
CA ALA A 399 19.30 9.60 -19.49
C ALA A 399 20.17 10.33 -18.47
N MET A 400 20.28 9.83 -17.25
CA MET A 400 21.16 10.37 -16.22
C MET A 400 22.63 10.23 -16.59
N GLU A 401 23.05 9.07 -17.12
CA GLU A 401 24.42 8.90 -17.59
C GLU A 401 24.78 9.89 -18.72
N LEU A 402 23.85 10.12 -19.67
CA LEU A 402 24.04 11.13 -20.72
C LEU A 402 24.04 12.58 -20.19
N ALA A 403 23.38 12.83 -19.05
CA ALA A 403 23.36 14.12 -18.37
C ALA A 403 24.56 14.31 -17.41
N GLY A 404 25.47 13.33 -17.31
CA GLY A 404 26.62 13.39 -16.38
C GLY A 404 26.25 13.11 -14.92
N VAL A 405 25.05 12.60 -14.62
CA VAL A 405 24.56 12.27 -13.28
C VAL A 405 24.92 10.84 -12.92
N SER A 406 25.57 10.66 -11.77
CA SER A 406 25.79 9.31 -11.23
C SER A 406 24.48 8.67 -10.76
N SER A 407 24.30 7.39 -11.04
CA SER A 407 23.07 6.69 -10.61
C SER A 407 23.35 5.29 -10.11
N GLN A 408 22.60 4.85 -9.09
CA GLN A 408 22.60 3.48 -8.60
C GLN A 408 21.18 2.90 -8.60
N VAL A 409 21.06 1.57 -8.80
CA VAL A 409 19.79 0.85 -8.76
C VAL A 409 19.90 -0.27 -7.75
N LEU A 410 19.13 -0.17 -6.70
CA LEU A 410 19.12 -1.05 -5.55
C LEU A 410 17.75 -1.69 -5.39
N GLY A 411 17.70 -2.92 -4.94
CA GLY A 411 16.45 -3.59 -4.60
C GLY A 411 16.54 -4.23 -3.22
N TYR A 412 15.41 -4.44 -2.61
CA TYR A 412 15.32 -5.09 -1.32
C TYR A 412 14.15 -6.07 -1.25
N THR A 413 14.41 -7.17 -0.57
CA THR A 413 13.43 -8.23 -0.28
C THR A 413 13.90 -9.02 0.93
N THR A 414 13.16 -10.05 1.32
CA THR A 414 13.59 -11.00 2.36
C THR A 414 14.26 -12.23 1.76
N GLY A 415 15.10 -12.89 2.55
CA GLY A 415 15.77 -14.14 2.14
C GLY A 415 14.82 -15.33 2.05
N ALA A 416 13.70 -15.29 2.76
CA ALA A 416 12.69 -16.34 2.81
C ALA A 416 11.29 -15.76 2.97
N TRP A 417 10.28 -16.53 2.57
CA TRP A 417 8.91 -16.26 2.94
C TRP A 417 8.68 -16.64 4.42
N ASN A 418 7.86 -15.88 5.13
CA ASN A 418 7.42 -16.20 6.50
C ASN A 418 8.57 -16.46 7.51
N GLY A 419 9.68 -15.69 7.44
CA GLY A 419 10.65 -15.57 8.52
C GLY A 419 11.92 -16.44 8.48
N GLY A 420 12.08 -17.40 7.59
CA GLY A 420 13.33 -18.11 7.31
C GLY A 420 14.08 -18.69 8.52
N ARG A 421 15.41 -18.51 8.54
CA ARG A 421 16.31 -19.01 9.61
C ARG A 421 16.18 -18.21 10.89
N ALA A 422 16.00 -16.90 10.81
CA ALA A 422 15.82 -16.02 11.96
C ALA A 422 14.61 -16.45 12.81
N LEU A 423 13.46 -16.74 12.18
CA LEU A 423 12.29 -17.26 12.87
C LEU A 423 12.54 -18.62 13.51
N ARG A 424 13.32 -19.50 12.85
CA ARG A 424 13.66 -20.81 13.42
C ARG A 424 14.52 -20.67 14.68
N ASP A 425 15.48 -19.75 14.68
CA ASP A 425 16.34 -19.49 15.83
C ASP A 425 15.58 -18.85 17.00
N TRP A 426 14.66 -17.94 16.70
CA TRP A 426 13.73 -17.40 17.70
C TRP A 426 12.86 -18.48 18.36
N ARG A 427 12.33 -19.43 17.56
CA ARG A 427 11.57 -20.56 18.08
C ARG A 427 12.41 -21.47 18.98
N LYS A 428 13.67 -21.74 18.61
CA LYS A 428 14.62 -22.49 19.42
C LYS A 428 15.00 -21.79 20.72
N ALA A 429 15.05 -20.46 20.71
CA ALA A 429 15.33 -19.63 21.88
C ALA A 429 14.14 -19.51 22.86
N GLY A 430 13.04 -20.25 22.65
CA GLY A 430 11.90 -20.26 23.54
C GLY A 430 10.90 -19.11 23.28
N LYS A 431 10.91 -18.49 22.12
CA LYS A 431 9.98 -17.44 21.68
C LYS A 431 9.93 -16.24 22.65
N PRO A 432 11.05 -15.54 22.95
CA PRO A 432 11.02 -14.35 23.78
C PRO A 432 10.06 -13.32 23.22
N GLN A 433 9.43 -12.52 24.12
CA GLN A 433 8.49 -11.48 23.73
C GLN A 433 9.24 -10.34 23.01
N ASP A 434 8.49 -9.64 22.12
CA ASP A 434 8.99 -8.51 21.33
C ASP A 434 10.34 -8.78 20.65
N PRO A 435 10.47 -9.83 19.84
CA PRO A 435 11.74 -10.25 19.29
C PRO A 435 12.37 -9.25 18.35
N GLY A 436 11.58 -8.37 17.74
CA GLY A 436 12.01 -7.56 16.63
C GLY A 436 11.87 -8.30 15.29
N ARG A 437 12.68 -7.91 14.29
CA ARG A 437 12.66 -8.54 12.96
C ARG A 437 13.04 -10.02 13.02
N LEU A 438 12.20 -10.87 12.42
CA LEU A 438 12.35 -12.33 12.40
C LEU A 438 12.63 -12.93 11.02
N ASN A 439 12.99 -12.12 10.04
CA ASN A 439 13.38 -12.58 8.70
C ASN A 439 14.82 -12.20 8.35
N GLU A 440 15.33 -12.74 7.25
CA GLU A 440 16.66 -12.48 6.69
C GLU A 440 16.55 -11.38 5.65
N LEU A 441 17.42 -10.37 5.69
CA LEU A 441 17.46 -9.37 4.62
C LEU A 441 18.16 -9.90 3.38
N CYS A 442 17.63 -9.54 2.22
CA CYS A 442 18.23 -9.77 0.93
C CYS A 442 18.27 -8.44 0.17
N HIS A 443 19.40 -7.76 0.24
CA HIS A 443 19.66 -6.55 -0.51
C HIS A 443 20.30 -6.89 -1.85
N ILE A 444 19.81 -6.28 -2.93
CA ILE A 444 20.23 -6.59 -4.30
C ILE A 444 20.74 -5.33 -4.98
N VAL A 445 21.96 -5.39 -5.51
CA VAL A 445 22.54 -4.31 -6.30
C VAL A 445 22.39 -4.65 -7.78
N PHE A 446 21.52 -3.94 -8.48
CA PHE A 446 21.33 -4.05 -9.93
C PHE A 446 22.30 -3.15 -10.69
N LYS A 447 22.64 -1.99 -10.14
CA LYS A 447 23.66 -1.09 -10.66
C LYS A 447 24.31 -0.32 -9.52
N ASP A 448 25.60 -0.37 -9.44
CA ASP A 448 26.39 0.46 -8.54
C ASP A 448 26.59 1.87 -9.11
N GLY A 449 26.82 2.86 -8.22
CA GLY A 449 27.00 4.27 -8.58
C GLY A 449 28.12 4.52 -9.59
N GLU A 450 29.23 3.81 -9.45
CA GLU A 450 30.42 3.95 -10.29
C GLU A 450 30.36 3.14 -11.60
N THR A 451 29.44 2.17 -11.70
CA THR A 451 29.33 1.31 -12.88
C THR A 451 28.53 1.98 -13.98
N PRO A 452 29.07 2.15 -15.21
CA PRO A 452 28.32 2.73 -16.33
C PRO A 452 27.16 1.82 -16.75
N TRP A 453 26.08 2.42 -17.26
CA TRP A 453 24.88 1.71 -17.69
C TRP A 453 25.18 0.56 -18.67
N ARG A 454 26.10 0.76 -19.60
CA ARG A 454 26.46 -0.27 -20.58
C ARG A 454 26.93 -1.58 -19.95
N ARG A 455 27.57 -1.54 -18.80
CA ARG A 455 27.99 -2.72 -18.04
C ARG A 455 26.85 -3.29 -17.19
N ALA A 456 26.08 -2.41 -16.53
CA ALA A 456 25.00 -2.79 -15.63
C ALA A 456 23.68 -3.18 -16.32
N ARG A 457 23.51 -2.90 -17.62
CA ARG A 457 22.24 -3.06 -18.33
C ARG A 457 21.62 -4.47 -18.25
N ARG A 458 22.45 -5.52 -18.14
CA ARG A 458 21.98 -6.90 -17.98
C ARG A 458 21.49 -7.13 -16.55
N ASP A 459 22.19 -6.58 -15.58
CA ASP A 459 21.85 -6.72 -14.17
C ASP A 459 20.56 -5.96 -13.84
N ILE A 460 20.33 -4.79 -14.46
CA ILE A 460 19.05 -4.06 -14.37
C ILE A 460 17.88 -4.91 -14.90
N ALA A 461 18.09 -5.69 -15.96
CA ALA A 461 17.04 -6.56 -16.49
C ALA A 461 16.64 -7.70 -15.53
N ALA A 462 17.45 -8.01 -14.50
CA ALA A 462 17.06 -8.95 -13.46
C ALA A 462 15.86 -8.49 -12.62
N LEU A 463 15.47 -7.20 -12.67
CA LEU A 463 14.20 -6.71 -12.13
C LEU A 463 12.97 -7.44 -12.72
N LEU A 464 13.10 -8.00 -13.92
CA LEU A 464 12.04 -8.81 -14.55
C LEU A 464 11.95 -10.25 -14.04
N LYS A 465 12.84 -10.69 -13.12
CA LYS A 465 12.85 -12.06 -12.60
C LYS A 465 11.93 -12.23 -11.40
N PRO A 466 10.74 -12.88 -11.54
CA PRO A 466 9.72 -12.94 -10.47
C PRO A 466 10.17 -13.68 -9.21
N GLU A 467 11.15 -14.61 -9.32
CA GLU A 467 11.62 -15.41 -8.18
C GLU A 467 12.47 -14.63 -7.19
N LEU A 468 12.89 -13.41 -7.54
CA LEU A 468 13.59 -12.51 -6.61
C LEU A 468 12.65 -11.82 -5.60
N PHE A 469 11.35 -11.85 -5.84
CA PHE A 469 10.37 -11.05 -5.10
C PHE A 469 9.72 -11.87 -3.99
N ARG A 470 9.79 -11.36 -2.74
CA ARG A 470 9.22 -12.00 -1.53
C ARG A 470 8.55 -10.96 -0.63
N GLU A 471 8.87 -10.95 0.66
CA GLU A 471 8.39 -9.96 1.63
C GLU A 471 9.37 -8.77 1.72
N CYS A 472 9.01 -7.67 2.40
CA CYS A 472 9.83 -6.46 2.46
C CYS A 472 9.97 -5.93 3.89
N ILE A 473 11.15 -5.32 4.15
CA ILE A 473 11.49 -4.63 5.39
C ILE A 473 12.13 -3.28 5.01
N ASP A 474 11.29 -2.31 4.83
CA ASP A 474 11.58 -1.05 4.15
C ASP A 474 12.52 -0.14 4.95
N GLY A 475 12.34 -0.08 6.28
CA GLY A 475 13.13 0.82 7.12
C GLY A 475 14.62 0.50 7.11
N GLU A 476 15.00 -0.79 7.18
CA GLU A 476 16.40 -1.21 7.07
C GLU A 476 16.93 -1.02 5.64
N ALA A 477 16.12 -1.32 4.63
CA ALA A 477 16.48 -1.10 3.24
C ALA A 477 16.73 0.38 2.92
N LEU A 478 15.90 1.26 3.47
CA LEU A 478 16.05 2.69 3.32
C LEU A 478 17.37 3.21 3.94
N ARG A 479 17.71 2.75 5.16
CA ARG A 479 18.99 3.09 5.80
C ARG A 479 20.18 2.56 5.00
N TRP A 480 20.10 1.35 4.49
CA TRP A 480 21.13 0.75 3.64
C TRP A 480 21.36 1.54 2.35
N ALA A 481 20.29 1.87 1.63
CA ALA A 481 20.36 2.68 0.40
C ALA A 481 20.91 4.09 0.66
N HIS A 482 20.50 4.71 1.77
CA HIS A 482 21.01 6.00 2.20
C HIS A 482 22.52 5.96 2.46
N GLN A 483 23.03 4.97 3.21
CA GLN A 483 24.47 4.82 3.47
C GLN A 483 25.27 4.63 2.18
N ARG A 484 24.78 3.83 1.25
CA ARG A 484 25.43 3.66 -0.06
C ARG A 484 25.47 4.94 -0.88
N LEU A 485 24.39 5.71 -0.85
CA LEU A 485 24.31 6.97 -1.58
C LEU A 485 25.18 8.05 -0.93
N GLU A 486 25.28 8.08 0.41
CA GLU A 486 26.18 9.00 1.12
C GLU A 486 27.66 8.76 0.78
N ALA A 487 28.05 7.52 0.49
CA ALA A 487 29.42 7.18 0.12
C ALA A 487 29.87 7.74 -1.25
N LEU A 488 28.92 8.14 -2.12
CA LEU A 488 29.25 8.78 -3.40
C LEU A 488 29.69 10.23 -3.22
N THR A 489 30.59 10.70 -4.09
CA THR A 489 31.23 12.03 -4.01
C THR A 489 30.42 13.14 -4.67
N ALA A 490 29.10 13.07 -4.72
CA ALA A 490 28.27 14.12 -5.33
C ALA A 490 27.80 15.12 -4.28
N GLU A 491 27.66 16.40 -4.68
CA GLU A 491 27.15 17.47 -3.83
C GLU A 491 25.65 17.29 -3.56
N ARG A 492 24.87 17.07 -4.61
CA ARG A 492 23.41 16.81 -4.51
C ARG A 492 23.14 15.32 -4.56
N LYS A 493 22.43 14.81 -3.57
CA LYS A 493 22.08 13.39 -3.47
C LYS A 493 20.57 13.22 -3.37
N ILE A 494 20.01 12.34 -4.20
CA ILE A 494 18.57 12.11 -4.27
C ILE A 494 18.32 10.61 -4.19
N LEU A 495 17.47 10.18 -3.27
CA LEU A 495 17.03 8.80 -3.13
C LEU A 495 15.56 8.68 -3.50
N ILE A 496 15.27 7.92 -4.54
CA ILE A 496 13.92 7.68 -5.04
C ILE A 496 13.52 6.25 -4.65
N VAL A 497 12.47 6.12 -3.86
CA VAL A 497 11.96 4.83 -3.37
C VAL A 497 10.71 4.47 -4.13
N PHE A 498 10.68 3.29 -4.75
CA PHE A 498 9.52 2.72 -5.43
C PHE A 498 8.93 1.60 -4.59
N SER A 499 7.67 1.73 -4.19
CA SER A 499 6.93 0.69 -3.45
C SER A 499 5.44 0.76 -3.79
N ASP A 500 4.73 -0.35 -3.64
CA ASP A 500 3.28 -0.47 -3.83
C ASP A 500 2.53 -0.74 -2.52
N GLY A 501 3.23 -0.72 -1.37
CA GLY A 501 2.61 -1.09 -0.11
C GLY A 501 3.30 -0.57 1.15
N SER A 502 2.72 -0.97 2.26
CA SER A 502 3.33 -0.85 3.59
C SER A 502 4.38 -1.94 3.78
N PRO A 503 5.38 -1.71 4.65
CA PRO A 503 6.34 -2.75 5.05
C PRO A 503 5.63 -4.00 5.55
N MET A 504 5.91 -5.15 4.94
CA MET A 504 5.24 -6.40 5.30
C MET A 504 6.23 -7.56 5.38
N ASP A 505 6.38 -8.09 6.59
CA ASP A 505 7.03 -9.36 6.88
C ASP A 505 6.15 -10.13 7.87
N SER A 506 5.53 -11.19 7.39
CA SER A 506 4.52 -11.96 8.14
C SER A 506 5.04 -12.46 9.49
N ALA A 507 6.27 -12.96 9.54
CA ALA A 507 6.87 -13.46 10.77
C ALA A 507 7.11 -12.37 11.81
N THR A 508 7.55 -11.19 11.36
CA THR A 508 7.82 -10.04 12.23
C THR A 508 6.53 -9.44 12.76
N VAL A 509 5.52 -9.25 11.89
CA VAL A 509 4.23 -8.67 12.26
C VAL A 509 3.48 -9.56 13.26
N LEU A 510 3.51 -10.89 13.08
CA LEU A 510 2.85 -11.84 13.99
C LEU A 510 3.49 -11.91 15.38
N ALA A 511 4.78 -11.60 15.50
CA ALA A 511 5.54 -11.73 16.75
C ALA A 511 5.74 -10.39 17.50
N ASN A 512 5.40 -9.27 16.88
CA ASN A 512 5.52 -7.93 17.43
C ASN A 512 4.19 -7.17 17.30
N ASP A 513 4.24 -5.86 17.55
CA ASP A 513 3.11 -4.97 17.29
C ASP A 513 2.81 -4.86 15.78
N PRO A 514 1.54 -4.86 15.34
CA PRO A 514 1.19 -4.77 13.91
C PRO A 514 1.80 -3.59 13.15
N HIS A 515 2.08 -2.48 13.84
CA HIS A 515 2.69 -1.27 13.25
C HIS A 515 4.20 -1.18 13.46
N TYR A 516 4.85 -2.27 13.86
CA TYR A 516 6.27 -2.29 14.19
C TYR A 516 7.16 -1.86 13.02
N LEU A 517 6.92 -2.44 11.84
CA LEU A 517 7.67 -2.12 10.62
C LEU A 517 7.33 -0.74 10.06
N ASP A 518 6.06 -0.32 10.13
CA ASP A 518 5.63 1.02 9.70
C ASP A 518 6.32 2.12 10.49
N ARG A 519 6.37 1.99 11.82
CA ARG A 519 7.07 2.95 12.69
C ARG A 519 8.57 2.99 12.41
N ASP A 520 9.17 1.85 12.07
CA ASP A 520 10.58 1.82 11.70
C ASP A 520 10.85 2.58 10.41
N LEU A 521 10.02 2.36 9.37
CA LEU A 521 10.13 3.10 8.11
C LEU A 521 9.94 4.61 8.32
N GLN A 522 8.94 5.03 9.08
CA GLN A 522 8.70 6.44 9.41
C GLN A 522 9.88 7.06 10.14
N THR A 523 10.43 6.33 11.11
CA THR A 523 11.60 6.79 11.88
C THR A 523 12.81 6.94 10.96
N ALA A 524 13.06 5.97 10.09
CA ALA A 524 14.17 6.00 9.13
C ALA A 524 14.02 7.18 8.14
N ALA A 525 12.85 7.34 7.55
CA ALA A 525 12.56 8.45 6.62
C ALA A 525 12.73 9.82 7.30
N ALA A 526 12.13 10.00 8.47
CA ALA A 526 12.25 11.25 9.22
C ALA A 526 13.69 11.57 9.64
N GLN A 527 14.51 10.57 9.97
CA GLN A 527 15.92 10.78 10.28
C GLN A 527 16.70 11.27 9.07
N ILE A 528 16.50 10.66 7.90
CA ILE A 528 17.16 11.05 6.64
C ILE A 528 16.72 12.46 6.22
N GLU A 529 15.43 12.76 6.27
CA GLU A 529 14.88 14.08 5.92
C GLU A 529 15.38 15.19 6.84
N ARG A 530 15.49 14.93 8.15
CA ARG A 530 16.04 15.88 9.14
C ARG A 530 17.52 16.16 8.91
N ALA A 531 18.28 15.16 8.48
CA ALA A 531 19.71 15.32 8.18
C ALA A 531 19.96 16.22 6.95
N ARG A 532 19.00 16.37 6.03
CA ARG A 532 19.04 17.20 4.81
C ARG A 532 20.26 16.96 3.91
N ARG A 533 20.92 15.82 4.04
CA ARG A 533 22.06 15.45 3.17
C ARG A 533 21.61 14.75 1.89
N VAL A 534 20.48 14.06 1.97
CA VAL A 534 19.87 13.34 0.87
C VAL A 534 18.42 13.80 0.73
N THR A 535 18.02 14.16 -0.47
CA THR A 535 16.61 14.44 -0.80
C THR A 535 15.89 13.11 -0.98
N LEU A 536 14.86 12.86 -0.17
CA LEU A 536 14.10 11.62 -0.21
C LEU A 536 12.80 11.85 -0.99
N ILE A 537 12.51 10.94 -1.94
CA ILE A 537 11.30 10.98 -2.77
C ILE A 537 10.65 9.60 -2.75
N GLY A 538 9.38 9.54 -2.34
CA GLY A 538 8.56 8.35 -2.41
C GLY A 538 7.78 8.29 -3.73
N VAL A 539 7.86 7.19 -4.45
CA VAL A 539 7.07 6.91 -5.64
C VAL A 539 6.19 5.70 -5.37
N GLY A 540 4.93 5.97 -5.08
CA GLY A 540 3.95 4.93 -4.82
C GLY A 540 3.36 4.38 -6.12
N VAL A 541 3.43 3.07 -6.32
CA VAL A 541 2.78 2.40 -7.45
C VAL A 541 1.36 2.04 -7.06
N GLY A 542 0.41 2.89 -7.45
CA GLY A 542 -0.99 2.76 -7.05
C GLY A 542 -1.32 3.20 -5.62
N LEU A 543 -0.34 3.63 -4.83
CA LEU A 543 -0.46 3.96 -3.42
C LEU A 543 0.05 5.36 -3.10
N ASP A 544 -0.56 6.04 -2.11
CA ASP A 544 -0.05 7.30 -1.56
C ASP A 544 1.04 7.05 -0.50
N MET A 545 2.28 7.48 -0.81
CA MET A 545 3.44 7.38 0.07
C MET A 545 3.66 8.63 0.95
N SER A 546 2.76 9.62 0.88
CA SER A 546 2.84 10.85 1.69
C SER A 546 2.88 10.61 3.22
N PRO A 547 2.35 9.49 3.75
CA PRO A 547 2.51 9.15 5.15
C PRO A 547 3.94 8.85 5.59
N TYR A 548 4.83 8.44 4.68
CA TYR A 548 6.23 8.12 4.99
C TYR A 548 7.20 9.19 4.50
N TYR A 549 6.91 9.82 3.34
CA TYR A 549 7.83 10.72 2.66
C TYR A 549 7.22 12.11 2.47
N GLN A 550 7.95 13.17 2.79
CA GLN A 550 7.48 14.55 2.59
C GLN A 550 7.29 14.89 1.12
N ARG A 551 8.13 14.31 0.25
CA ARG A 551 7.99 14.43 -1.20
C ARG A 551 7.55 13.08 -1.74
N SER A 552 6.37 13.02 -2.30
CA SER A 552 5.85 11.77 -2.88
C SER A 552 5.00 12.03 -4.11
N VAL A 553 4.93 11.02 -4.96
CA VAL A 553 4.05 10.99 -6.13
C VAL A 553 3.44 9.59 -6.25
N VAL A 554 2.21 9.55 -6.73
CA VAL A 554 1.53 8.28 -7.02
C VAL A 554 1.54 8.04 -8.53
N ILE A 555 2.05 6.89 -8.93
CA ILE A 555 2.00 6.39 -10.31
C ILE A 555 0.82 5.44 -10.43
N ASP A 556 0.08 5.53 -11.55
CA ASP A 556 -1.05 4.64 -11.81
C ASP A 556 -0.57 3.21 -12.04
N ALA A 557 -1.03 2.28 -11.20
CA ALA A 557 -0.66 0.88 -11.24
C ALA A 557 -1.29 0.11 -12.43
N VAL A 558 -2.47 0.55 -12.91
CA VAL A 558 -3.27 -0.20 -13.89
C VAL A 558 -2.78 0.01 -15.33
N ASN A 559 -2.50 1.26 -15.72
CA ASN A 559 -2.09 1.60 -17.09
C ASN A 559 -0.63 2.02 -17.22
N PHE A 560 0.06 2.22 -16.12
CA PHE A 560 1.46 2.64 -15.97
C PHE A 560 1.94 3.52 -17.17
N PRO A 561 1.44 4.76 -17.31
CA PRO A 561 1.76 5.62 -18.45
C PRO A 561 3.19 6.15 -18.29
N ILE A 562 4.19 5.41 -18.80
CA ILE A 562 5.62 5.67 -18.60
C ILE A 562 6.00 7.13 -18.86
N ARG A 563 5.48 7.74 -19.94
CA ARG A 563 5.79 9.14 -20.27
C ARG A 563 5.34 10.11 -19.20
N ARG A 564 4.14 9.92 -18.66
CA ARG A 564 3.57 10.79 -17.62
C ARG A 564 4.27 10.55 -16.29
N SER A 565 4.50 9.29 -15.91
CA SER A 565 5.24 8.93 -14.72
C SER A 565 6.65 9.52 -14.69
N LEU A 566 7.34 9.53 -15.84
CA LEU A 566 8.62 10.21 -15.99
C LEU A 566 8.52 11.72 -15.77
N GLN A 567 7.47 12.36 -16.29
CA GLN A 567 7.24 13.80 -16.08
C GLN A 567 6.94 14.12 -14.62
N ASP A 568 6.12 13.32 -13.97
CA ASP A 568 5.76 13.49 -12.55
C ASP A 568 7.00 13.33 -11.65
N ILE A 569 7.85 12.33 -11.92
CA ILE A 569 9.13 12.17 -11.21
C ILE A 569 10.07 13.36 -11.47
N MET A 570 10.19 13.81 -12.71
CA MET A 570 11.02 14.96 -13.03
C MET A 570 10.58 16.24 -12.33
N GLN A 571 9.29 16.46 -12.13
CA GLN A 571 8.78 17.60 -11.36
C GLN A 571 9.21 17.56 -9.89
N LEU A 572 9.37 16.37 -9.31
CA LEU A 572 9.85 16.22 -7.93
C LEU A 572 11.37 16.39 -7.82
N LEU A 573 12.10 16.20 -8.91
CA LEU A 573 13.56 16.42 -8.97
C LEU A 573 13.92 17.93 -9.07
N ALA A 574 13.00 18.74 -9.53
CA ALA A 574 13.15 20.19 -9.56
C ALA A 574 13.05 20.78 -8.14
#